data_cb0c45b4352f40ca0cc1ce98136002b2
#
_entry.id   cb0c45b4352f40ca0cc1ce98136002b2
#
_cell.length_a   1.000
_cell.length_b   1.000
_cell.length_c   1.000
_cell.angle_alpha   90.00
_cell.angle_beta   90.00
_cell.angle_gamma   90.00
#
_symmetry.space_group_name_H-M   'P 1'
#
loop_
_entity.id
_entity.type
_entity.pdbx_description
1 polymer ?
#
loop_
_entity_poly.entity_id
_entity_poly.type
_entity_poly.pdbx_seq_one_letter_code
_entity_poly.pdbx_strand_id
1 'polypeptide(L)'
;AGVVTGLAWTAVGGEILFIETSLSRSKAPRLTLTGNLGDVMKESAILALEYVKAHASMLDIDYRLFEQWSVHVHVPEGATPKDGPSAGITIATSLASAFTQRKVRANTAMTGEITLRGRVLPVGGIKEKILAAKRAGIKNIIMSKENEKDIQEIKSSYVDGLQFFFVENVQDVFNIALLKERVDNPLDLTIKEESAENK
;
A
#
# COMPACT_ATOMS: atom_id res chain seq x y z
N ALA A 1 -4.16 11.54 2.68
CA ALA A 1 -4.10 10.15 3.11
C ALA A 1 -4.46 9.21 1.96
N GLY A 2 -4.01 7.96 2.04
CA GLY A 2 -4.41 6.93 1.10
C GLY A 2 -3.67 6.90 -0.23
N VAL A 3 -2.65 7.71 -0.45
CA VAL A 3 -1.84 7.67 -1.68
C VAL A 3 -0.44 7.15 -1.37
N VAL A 4 -0.06 6.05 -2.02
CA VAL A 4 1.24 5.40 -1.83
C VAL A 4 1.85 5.05 -3.17
N THR A 5 3.16 5.20 -3.29
CA THR A 5 3.90 4.86 -4.50
C THR A 5 4.42 3.42 -4.42
N GLY A 6 4.10 2.63 -5.42
CA GLY A 6 4.63 1.29 -5.63
C GLY A 6 5.55 1.22 -6.84
N LEU A 7 6.19 0.08 -7.00
CA LEU A 7 7.07 -0.22 -8.11
C LEU A 7 6.55 -1.42 -8.90
N ALA A 8 6.49 -1.29 -10.20
CA ALA A 8 6.07 -2.34 -11.11
C ALA A 8 7.17 -2.68 -12.11
N TRP A 9 7.10 -3.89 -12.63
CA TRP A 9 7.95 -4.35 -13.71
C TRP A 9 7.09 -4.87 -14.85
N THR A 10 7.39 -4.40 -16.05
CA THR A 10 6.71 -4.78 -17.28
C THR A 10 7.72 -5.26 -18.33
N ALA A 11 7.24 -5.77 -19.47
CA ALA A 11 8.09 -6.20 -20.59
C ALA A 11 8.99 -5.09 -21.17
N VAL A 12 8.63 -3.82 -20.91
CA VAL A 12 9.39 -2.64 -21.39
C VAL A 12 10.23 -1.98 -20.31
N GLY A 13 10.28 -2.54 -19.10
CA GLY A 13 11.08 -2.03 -17.98
C GLY A 13 10.29 -1.79 -16.73
N GLY A 14 10.89 -1.05 -15.77
CA GLY A 14 10.26 -0.69 -14.53
C GLY A 14 9.44 0.60 -14.64
N GLU A 15 8.40 0.67 -13.83
CA GLU A 15 7.50 1.83 -13.71
C GLU A 15 7.14 2.08 -12.26
N ILE A 16 6.83 3.32 -11.93
CA ILE A 16 6.17 3.63 -10.66
C ILE A 16 4.66 3.50 -10.82
N LEU A 17 3.99 3.08 -9.75
CA LEU A 17 2.54 3.05 -9.63
C LEU A 17 2.09 3.94 -8.49
N PHE A 18 0.94 4.57 -8.64
CA PHE A 18 0.26 5.23 -7.54
C PHE A 18 -0.94 4.38 -7.12
N ILE A 19 -1.00 4.03 -5.84
CA ILE A 19 -2.17 3.37 -5.25
C ILE A 19 -2.93 4.43 -4.48
N GLU A 20 -4.19 4.61 -4.81
CA GLU A 20 -5.07 5.61 -4.21
C GLU A 20 -6.23 4.91 -3.49
N THR A 21 -6.41 5.18 -2.22
CA THR A 21 -7.56 4.68 -1.44
C THR A 21 -8.44 5.83 -1.01
N SER A 22 -9.73 5.69 -1.25
CA SER A 22 -10.78 6.60 -0.81
C SER A 22 -11.80 5.87 0.04
N LEU A 23 -12.31 6.54 1.05
CA LEU A 23 -13.34 6.03 1.96
C LEU A 23 -14.63 6.83 1.78
N SER A 24 -15.77 6.14 1.81
CA SER A 24 -17.09 6.76 1.79
C SER A 24 -18.03 6.07 2.77
N ARG A 25 -18.87 6.86 3.47
CA ARG A 25 -19.85 6.28 4.38
C ARG A 25 -20.84 5.41 3.61
N SER A 26 -21.16 4.26 4.17
CA SER A 26 -22.09 3.32 3.56
C SER A 26 -22.79 2.48 4.64
N LYS A 27 -24.07 2.19 4.43
CA LYS A 27 -24.83 1.23 5.24
C LYS A 27 -24.52 -0.22 4.84
N ALA A 28 -23.93 -0.43 3.67
CA ALA A 28 -23.52 -1.73 3.15
C ALA A 28 -22.09 -1.62 2.60
N PRO A 29 -21.07 -1.57 3.48
CA PRO A 29 -19.69 -1.37 3.07
C PRO A 29 -19.20 -2.45 2.12
N ARG A 30 -18.44 -2.03 1.12
CA ARG A 30 -17.83 -2.92 0.14
C ARG A 30 -16.49 -2.37 -0.34
N LEU A 31 -15.67 -3.27 -0.87
CA LEU A 31 -14.42 -2.94 -1.54
C LEU A 31 -14.66 -2.83 -3.05
N THR A 32 -14.31 -1.68 -3.61
CA THR A 32 -14.32 -1.45 -5.06
C THR A 32 -12.89 -1.27 -5.55
N LEU A 33 -12.55 -1.96 -6.63
CA LEU A 33 -11.22 -1.93 -7.23
C LEU A 33 -11.32 -1.44 -8.67
N THR A 34 -10.54 -0.41 -9.02
CA THR A 34 -10.48 0.13 -10.38
C THR A 34 -9.04 0.38 -10.82
N GLY A 35 -8.81 0.50 -12.12
CA GLY A 35 -7.51 0.74 -12.71
C GLY A 35 -7.03 -0.36 -13.65
N ASN A 36 -7.95 -1.16 -14.20
CA ASN A 36 -7.63 -2.27 -15.10
C ASN A 36 -6.72 -3.31 -14.43
N LEU A 37 -7.14 -3.79 -13.27
CA LEU A 37 -6.40 -4.74 -12.44
C LEU A 37 -6.70 -6.17 -12.87
N GLY A 38 -5.65 -6.99 -12.99
CA GLY A 38 -5.77 -8.43 -13.17
C GLY A 38 -6.16 -9.15 -11.88
N ASP A 39 -6.45 -10.45 -11.99
CA ASP A 39 -7.01 -11.24 -10.90
C ASP A 39 -6.06 -11.35 -9.70
N VAL A 40 -4.77 -11.49 -9.93
CA VAL A 40 -3.78 -11.61 -8.85
C VAL A 40 -3.67 -10.30 -8.06
N MET A 41 -3.68 -9.17 -8.73
CA MET A 41 -3.65 -7.87 -8.05
C MET A 41 -4.93 -7.59 -7.28
N LYS A 42 -6.10 -8.01 -7.81
CA LYS A 42 -7.37 -7.95 -7.08
C LYS A 42 -7.35 -8.79 -5.81
N GLU A 43 -6.82 -10.01 -5.87
CA GLU A 43 -6.63 -10.86 -4.70
C GLU A 43 -5.70 -10.21 -3.66
N SER A 44 -4.61 -9.57 -4.12
CA SER A 44 -3.71 -8.82 -3.24
C SER A 44 -4.42 -7.69 -2.51
N ALA A 45 -5.34 -6.99 -3.17
CA ALA A 45 -6.12 -5.93 -2.55
C ALA A 45 -7.10 -6.46 -1.50
N ILE A 46 -7.76 -7.58 -1.78
CA ILE A 46 -8.66 -8.26 -0.83
C ILE A 46 -7.86 -8.71 0.39
N LEU A 47 -6.73 -9.36 0.17
CA LEU A 47 -5.85 -9.83 1.23
C LEU A 47 -5.32 -8.68 2.11
N ALA A 48 -4.92 -7.57 1.48
CA ALA A 48 -4.43 -6.39 2.18
C ALA A 48 -5.51 -5.80 3.09
N LEU A 49 -6.75 -5.69 2.61
CA LEU A 49 -7.86 -5.20 3.43
C LEU A 49 -8.16 -6.13 4.59
N GLU A 50 -8.19 -7.45 4.39
CA GLU A 50 -8.40 -8.42 5.47
C GLU A 50 -7.27 -8.35 6.50
N TYR A 51 -6.02 -8.15 6.08
CA TYR A 51 -4.92 -7.94 6.99
C TYR A 51 -5.12 -6.69 7.87
N VAL A 52 -5.48 -5.56 7.26
CA VAL A 52 -5.73 -4.31 8.00
C VAL A 52 -6.89 -4.47 8.98
N LYS A 53 -7.98 -5.13 8.59
CA LYS A 53 -9.10 -5.43 9.47
C LYS A 53 -8.68 -6.26 10.68
N ALA A 54 -7.94 -7.34 10.44
CA ALA A 54 -7.50 -8.25 11.49
C ALA A 54 -6.50 -7.61 12.46
N HIS A 55 -5.79 -6.58 12.04
CA HIS A 55 -4.77 -5.88 12.81
C HIS A 55 -5.14 -4.42 13.11
N ALA A 56 -6.42 -4.12 13.10
CA ALA A 56 -6.93 -2.76 13.33
C ALA A 56 -6.44 -2.14 14.64
N SER A 57 -6.36 -2.92 15.71
CA SER A 57 -5.89 -2.45 17.01
C SER A 57 -4.44 -1.98 17.01
N MET A 58 -3.57 -2.58 16.17
CA MET A 58 -2.17 -2.17 16.02
C MET A 58 -2.02 -0.79 15.37
N LEU A 59 -3.04 -0.35 14.66
CA LEU A 59 -3.10 0.95 13.99
C LEU A 59 -4.01 1.94 14.73
N ASP A 60 -4.50 1.58 15.90
CA ASP A 60 -5.51 2.36 16.65
C ASP A 60 -6.79 2.63 15.83
N ILE A 61 -7.16 1.69 14.98
CA ILE A 61 -8.40 1.74 14.20
C ILE A 61 -9.50 1.02 14.96
N ASP A 62 -10.63 1.70 15.16
CA ASP A 62 -11.84 1.07 15.66
C ASP A 62 -12.42 0.15 14.57
N TYR A 63 -12.57 -1.15 14.86
CA TYR A 63 -13.02 -2.15 13.88
C TYR A 63 -14.42 -1.83 13.31
N ARG A 64 -15.25 -1.06 14.01
CA ARG A 64 -16.57 -0.64 13.53
C ARG A 64 -16.50 0.29 12.31
N LEU A 65 -15.34 0.91 12.03
CA LEU A 65 -15.15 1.70 10.82
C LEU A 65 -15.36 0.86 9.55
N PHE A 66 -14.95 -0.39 9.57
CA PHE A 66 -15.12 -1.30 8.42
C PHE A 66 -16.59 -1.67 8.17
N GLU A 67 -17.46 -1.45 9.16
CA GLU A 67 -18.91 -1.66 9.05
C GLU A 67 -19.66 -0.40 8.60
N GLN A 68 -19.01 0.76 8.60
CA GLN A 68 -19.61 2.06 8.32
C GLN A 68 -19.05 2.75 7.07
N TRP A 69 -17.92 2.28 6.55
CA TRP A 69 -17.22 2.90 5.43
C TRP A 69 -16.90 1.91 4.33
N SER A 70 -17.30 2.26 3.09
CA SER A 70 -16.83 1.56 1.89
C SER A 70 -15.45 2.03 1.50
N VAL A 71 -14.71 1.14 0.86
CA VAL A 71 -13.33 1.34 0.42
C VAL A 71 -13.27 1.29 -1.10
N HIS A 72 -12.65 2.28 -1.70
CA HIS A 72 -12.33 2.26 -3.12
C HIS A 72 -10.81 2.37 -3.28
N VAL A 73 -10.21 1.37 -3.91
CA VAL A 73 -8.80 1.38 -4.30
C VAL A 73 -8.69 1.55 -5.80
N HIS A 74 -8.01 2.60 -6.21
CA HIS A 74 -7.78 2.91 -7.63
C HIS A 74 -6.29 2.94 -7.94
N VAL A 75 -5.92 2.40 -9.10
CA VAL A 75 -4.54 2.43 -9.60
C VAL A 75 -4.54 3.09 -10.97
N PRO A 76 -4.26 4.40 -11.08
CA PRO A 76 -4.08 5.03 -12.37
C PRO A 76 -2.82 4.48 -13.07
N GLU A 77 -2.69 4.48 -14.37
CA GLU A 77 -3.66 4.93 -15.35
C GLU A 77 -4.57 3.77 -15.77
N GLY A 78 -5.87 4.01 -15.90
CA GLY A 78 -6.86 2.97 -16.12
C GLY A 78 -6.75 2.23 -17.46
N ALA A 79 -6.15 2.85 -18.47
CA ALA A 79 -5.95 2.21 -19.78
C ALA A 79 -4.82 1.16 -19.78
N THR A 80 -3.90 1.25 -18.83
CA THR A 80 -2.75 0.34 -18.72
C THR A 80 -3.11 -0.86 -17.83
N PRO A 81 -3.08 -2.10 -18.35
CA PRO A 81 -3.30 -3.28 -17.53
C PRO A 81 -2.21 -3.44 -16.46
N LYS A 82 -2.63 -3.80 -15.24
CA LYS A 82 -1.73 -4.04 -14.11
C LYS A 82 -2.12 -5.35 -13.44
N ASP A 83 -1.13 -6.17 -13.16
CA ASP A 83 -1.36 -7.43 -12.46
C ASP A 83 -0.14 -7.84 -11.64
N GLY A 84 -0.29 -8.91 -10.87
CA GLY A 84 0.73 -9.50 -10.04
C GLY A 84 0.59 -9.17 -8.55
N PRO A 85 1.37 -9.88 -7.70
CA PRO A 85 1.24 -9.79 -6.24
C PRO A 85 2.14 -8.72 -5.61
N SER A 86 3.04 -8.09 -6.35
CA SER A 86 4.11 -7.25 -5.79
C SER A 86 3.63 -5.90 -5.22
N ALA A 87 2.37 -5.52 -5.46
CA ALA A 87 1.74 -4.34 -4.89
C ALA A 87 1.11 -4.57 -3.50
N GLY A 88 1.22 -5.75 -2.94
CA GLY A 88 0.56 -6.12 -1.69
C GLY A 88 0.86 -5.17 -0.53
N ILE A 89 2.14 -4.89 -0.25
CA ILE A 89 2.51 -3.96 0.83
C ILE A 89 2.10 -2.52 0.52
N THR A 90 2.08 -2.14 -0.75
CA THR A 90 1.68 -0.80 -1.20
C THR A 90 0.20 -0.58 -0.95
N ILE A 91 -0.64 -1.55 -1.33
CA ILE A 91 -2.09 -1.50 -1.09
C ILE A 91 -2.40 -1.50 0.41
N ALA A 92 -1.74 -2.36 1.19
CA ALA A 92 -1.93 -2.41 2.64
C ALA A 92 -1.59 -1.05 3.29
N THR A 93 -0.49 -0.42 2.88
CA THR A 93 -0.09 0.89 3.39
C THR A 93 -1.07 1.99 2.98
N SER A 94 -1.57 1.96 1.75
CA SER A 94 -2.60 2.89 1.27
C SER A 94 -3.89 2.78 2.09
N LEU A 95 -4.35 1.56 2.34
CA LEU A 95 -5.51 1.30 3.20
C LEU A 95 -5.28 1.79 4.64
N ALA A 96 -4.15 1.45 5.22
CA ALA A 96 -3.80 1.87 6.58
C ALA A 96 -3.72 3.40 6.69
N SER A 97 -3.13 4.08 5.71
CA SER A 97 -3.11 5.55 5.65
C SER A 97 -4.52 6.15 5.59
N ALA A 98 -5.38 5.59 4.75
CA ALA A 98 -6.76 6.06 4.61
C ALA A 98 -7.56 5.90 5.90
N PHE A 99 -7.50 4.75 6.56
CA PHE A 99 -8.23 4.48 7.80
C PHE A 99 -7.67 5.19 9.04
N THR A 100 -6.40 5.53 9.05
CA THR A 100 -5.76 6.29 10.14
C THR A 100 -5.70 7.79 9.85
N GLN A 101 -5.86 8.19 8.61
CA GLN A 101 -5.61 9.56 8.11
C GLN A 101 -4.18 10.05 8.38
N ARG A 102 -3.24 9.13 8.55
CA ARG A 102 -1.83 9.42 8.75
C ARG A 102 -1.13 9.67 7.41
N LYS A 103 -0.21 10.63 7.41
CA LYS A 103 0.63 10.91 6.25
C LYS A 103 1.51 9.71 5.90
N VAL A 104 1.74 9.53 4.62
CA VAL A 104 2.74 8.59 4.09
C VAL A 104 4.06 9.34 3.91
N ARG A 105 5.17 8.69 4.28
CA ARG A 105 6.52 9.24 4.13
C ARG A 105 6.75 9.68 2.69
N ALA A 106 7.20 10.94 2.51
CA ALA A 106 7.51 11.49 1.19
C ALA A 106 8.69 10.78 0.53
N ASN A 107 8.76 10.84 -0.80
CA ASN A 107 9.85 10.28 -1.61
C ASN A 107 10.14 8.80 -1.33
N THR A 108 9.10 8.04 -1.02
CA THR A 108 9.15 6.62 -0.66
C THR A 108 8.34 5.80 -1.63
N ALA A 109 8.95 4.74 -2.15
CA ALA A 109 8.28 3.72 -2.94
C ALA A 109 8.50 2.34 -2.32
N MET A 110 7.66 1.39 -2.69
CA MET A 110 7.74 0.06 -2.11
C MET A 110 7.32 -1.03 -3.09
N THR A 111 7.78 -2.23 -2.83
CA THR A 111 7.39 -3.44 -3.56
C THR A 111 7.50 -4.64 -2.64
N GLY A 112 6.50 -5.50 -2.64
CA GLY A 112 6.48 -6.69 -1.81
C GLY A 112 5.12 -7.39 -1.86
N GLU A 113 5.15 -8.70 -1.92
CA GLU A 113 3.97 -9.56 -1.77
C GLU A 113 3.70 -9.77 -0.29
N ILE A 114 2.43 -9.83 0.10
CA ILE A 114 2.04 -10.11 1.49
C ILE A 114 1.35 -11.46 1.61
N THR A 115 1.54 -12.10 2.77
CA THR A 115 0.72 -13.22 3.19
C THR A 115 -0.41 -12.74 4.10
N LEU A 116 -1.41 -13.58 4.31
CA LEU A 116 -2.52 -13.26 5.22
C LEU A 116 -2.05 -13.00 6.65
N ARG A 117 -0.93 -13.58 7.06
CA ARG A 117 -0.33 -13.37 8.38
C ARG A 117 0.61 -12.16 8.45
N GLY A 118 0.77 -11.44 7.34
CA GLY A 118 1.55 -10.22 7.28
C GLY A 118 3.03 -10.39 6.98
N ARG A 119 3.47 -11.57 6.54
CA ARG A 119 4.83 -11.73 6.05
C ARG A 119 4.99 -11.02 4.72
N VAL A 120 6.14 -10.38 4.50
CA VAL A 120 6.52 -9.75 3.23
C VAL A 120 7.42 -10.71 2.45
N LEU A 121 6.92 -11.16 1.31
CA LEU A 121 7.63 -12.08 0.43
C LEU A 121 8.45 -11.34 -0.62
N PRO A 122 9.58 -11.92 -1.09
CA PRO A 122 10.40 -11.33 -2.13
C PRO A 122 9.65 -11.28 -3.47
N VAL A 123 10.06 -10.34 -4.30
CA VAL A 123 9.46 -10.08 -5.62
C VAL A 123 10.53 -10.02 -6.69
N GLY A 124 10.12 -10.14 -7.95
CA GLY A 124 11.02 -10.03 -9.11
C GLY A 124 11.14 -8.62 -9.65
N GLY A 125 11.98 -8.47 -10.68
CA GLY A 125 12.17 -7.22 -11.40
C GLY A 125 12.84 -6.11 -10.59
N ILE A 126 13.65 -6.45 -9.62
CA ILE A 126 14.23 -5.49 -8.67
C ILE A 126 15.10 -4.45 -9.38
N LYS A 127 15.97 -4.84 -10.29
CA LYS A 127 16.84 -3.90 -11.01
C LYS A 127 16.03 -2.86 -11.78
N GLU A 128 15.03 -3.30 -12.53
CA GLU A 128 14.15 -2.44 -13.33
C GLU A 128 13.32 -1.51 -12.43
N LYS A 129 12.82 -2.02 -11.31
CA LYS A 129 12.09 -1.26 -10.30
C LYS A 129 12.96 -0.16 -9.68
N ILE A 130 14.20 -0.47 -9.33
CA ILE A 130 15.15 0.50 -8.77
C ILE A 130 15.46 1.62 -9.76
N LEU A 131 15.69 1.28 -11.01
CA LEU A 131 15.94 2.27 -12.07
C LEU A 131 14.73 3.19 -12.26
N ALA A 132 13.52 2.65 -12.23
CA ALA A 132 12.29 3.44 -12.31
C ALA A 132 12.14 4.39 -11.11
N ALA A 133 12.40 3.90 -9.90
CA ALA A 133 12.37 4.71 -8.68
C ALA A 133 13.37 5.87 -8.74
N LYS A 134 14.58 5.60 -9.20
CA LYS A 134 15.62 6.62 -9.34
C LYS A 134 15.24 7.69 -10.36
N ARG A 135 14.71 7.30 -11.53
CA ARG A 135 14.21 8.25 -12.54
C ARG A 135 13.08 9.14 -12.01
N ALA A 136 12.24 8.61 -11.13
CA ALA A 136 11.12 9.34 -10.53
C ALA A 136 11.51 10.23 -9.34
N GLY A 137 12.79 10.27 -8.96
CA GLY A 137 13.27 11.07 -7.82
C GLY A 137 12.95 10.45 -6.45
N ILE A 138 12.61 9.17 -6.38
CA ILE A 138 12.39 8.44 -5.13
C ILE A 138 13.73 8.36 -4.36
N LYS A 139 13.67 8.49 -3.05
CA LYS A 139 14.84 8.45 -2.17
C LYS A 139 14.85 7.23 -1.26
N ASN A 140 13.69 6.73 -0.87
CA ASN A 140 13.51 5.63 0.06
C ASN A 140 12.76 4.48 -0.61
N ILE A 141 13.27 3.27 -0.47
CA ILE A 141 12.64 2.08 -1.04
C ILE A 141 12.48 1.02 0.04
N ILE A 142 11.25 0.53 0.19
CA ILE A 142 10.89 -0.53 1.12
C ILE A 142 10.67 -1.81 0.33
N MET A 143 11.32 -2.89 0.73
CA MET A 143 11.19 -4.20 0.10
C MET A 143 11.45 -5.34 1.10
N SER A 144 11.13 -6.58 0.69
CA SER A 144 11.43 -7.75 1.50
C SER A 144 12.92 -7.86 1.79
N LYS A 145 13.25 -8.27 3.01
CA LYS A 145 14.63 -8.60 3.40
C LYS A 145 15.23 -9.67 2.48
N GLU A 146 14.44 -10.58 1.97
CA GLU A 146 14.88 -11.60 1.03
C GLU A 146 15.26 -11.04 -0.34
N ASN A 147 14.93 -9.78 -0.64
CA ASN A 147 15.40 -9.06 -1.82
C ASN A 147 16.72 -8.30 -1.61
N GLU A 148 17.29 -8.28 -0.41
CA GLU A 148 18.57 -7.62 -0.16
C GLU A 148 19.69 -8.14 -1.06
N LYS A 149 19.72 -9.45 -1.32
CA LYS A 149 20.66 -10.08 -2.24
C LYS A 149 20.59 -9.49 -3.66
N ASP A 150 19.39 -9.13 -4.14
CA ASP A 150 19.22 -8.52 -5.46
C ASP A 150 19.86 -7.13 -5.53
N ILE A 151 19.79 -6.37 -4.44
CA ILE A 151 20.42 -5.04 -4.33
C ILE A 151 21.94 -5.18 -4.35
N GLN A 152 22.51 -6.18 -3.69
CA GLN A 152 23.95 -6.42 -3.64
C GLN A 152 24.52 -6.75 -5.02
N GLU A 153 23.74 -7.30 -5.93
CA GLU A 153 24.13 -7.64 -7.31
C GLU A 153 24.05 -6.44 -8.28
N ILE A 154 23.47 -5.31 -7.86
CA ILE A 154 23.32 -4.12 -8.68
C ILE A 154 24.56 -3.24 -8.56
N LYS A 155 25.02 -2.68 -9.67
CA LYS A 155 26.14 -1.72 -9.67
C LYS A 155 25.85 -0.56 -8.72
N SER A 156 26.85 -0.16 -7.91
CA SER A 156 26.71 0.91 -6.95
C SER A 156 26.21 2.24 -7.54
N SER A 157 26.59 2.54 -8.79
CA SER A 157 26.12 3.75 -9.49
C SER A 157 24.60 3.81 -9.67
N TYR A 158 23.90 2.68 -9.73
CA TYR A 158 22.44 2.62 -9.86
C TYR A 158 21.71 2.77 -8.51
N VAL A 159 22.37 2.46 -7.40
CA VAL A 159 21.78 2.52 -6.06
C VAL A 159 22.23 3.75 -5.25
N ASP A 160 23.20 4.51 -5.76
CA ASP A 160 23.69 5.71 -5.11
C ASP A 160 22.55 6.74 -4.92
N GLY A 161 22.47 7.30 -3.72
CA GLY A 161 21.43 8.25 -3.33
C GLY A 161 20.11 7.62 -2.93
N LEU A 162 19.98 6.30 -2.94
CA LEU A 162 18.82 5.55 -2.48
C LEU A 162 19.06 4.96 -1.09
N GLN A 163 18.07 5.04 -0.23
CA GLN A 163 18.03 4.37 1.06
C GLN A 163 17.08 3.20 0.99
N PHE A 164 17.55 2.02 1.38
CA PHE A 164 16.74 0.79 1.37
C PHE A 164 16.32 0.41 2.78
N PHE A 165 15.06 0.02 2.90
CA PHE A 165 14.48 -0.53 4.12
C PHE A 165 14.04 -1.97 3.83
N PHE A 166 14.76 -2.93 4.39
CA PHE A 166 14.46 -4.35 4.24
C PHE A 166 13.57 -4.80 5.38
N VAL A 167 12.41 -5.34 5.04
CA VAL A 167 11.36 -5.69 6.00
C VAL A 167 11.00 -7.17 5.95
N GLU A 168 10.55 -7.71 7.06
CA GLU A 168 10.10 -9.10 7.17
C GLU A 168 8.58 -9.21 7.25
N ASN A 169 7.90 -8.19 7.77
CA ASN A 169 6.46 -8.18 7.94
C ASN A 169 5.82 -6.81 7.64
N VAL A 170 4.51 -6.82 7.46
CA VAL A 170 3.74 -5.61 7.10
C VAL A 170 3.80 -4.55 8.22
N GLN A 171 3.90 -4.96 9.48
CA GLN A 171 4.05 -4.01 10.59
C GLN A 171 5.31 -3.16 10.45
N ASP A 172 6.42 -3.77 10.01
CA ASP A 172 7.66 -3.04 9.73
C ASP A 172 7.44 -2.00 8.63
N VAL A 173 6.69 -2.36 7.58
CA VAL A 173 6.34 -1.43 6.50
C VAL A 173 5.57 -0.23 7.06
N PHE A 174 4.56 -0.46 7.87
CA PHE A 174 3.76 0.63 8.48
C PHE A 174 4.60 1.52 9.38
N ASN A 175 5.49 0.95 10.18
CA ASN A 175 6.37 1.71 11.07
C ASN A 175 7.30 2.65 10.29
N ILE A 176 7.72 2.27 9.09
CA ILE A 176 8.59 3.07 8.23
C ILE A 176 7.77 4.07 7.40
N ALA A 177 6.70 3.59 6.74
CA ALA A 177 5.98 4.35 5.72
C ALA A 177 4.94 5.32 6.29
N LEU A 178 4.30 4.99 7.41
CA LEU A 178 3.28 5.84 8.01
C LEU A 178 3.90 6.76 9.07
N LEU A 179 3.75 8.06 8.87
CA LEU A 179 4.15 9.05 9.87
C LEU A 179 3.11 9.07 11.00
N LYS A 180 3.49 9.54 12.17
CA LYS A 180 2.54 9.78 13.28
C LYS A 180 1.60 10.94 12.99
N GLU A 181 2.05 11.89 12.18
CA GLU A 181 1.30 13.07 11.79
C GLU A 181 0.13 12.71 10.88
N ARG A 182 -1.03 13.28 11.16
CA ARG A 182 -2.22 13.18 10.30
C ARG A 182 -2.13 14.18 9.15
N VAL A 183 -2.85 13.88 8.06
CA VAL A 183 -2.99 14.80 6.92
C VAL A 183 -3.71 16.07 7.34
N ASP A 184 -3.52 17.16 6.58
CA ASP A 184 -4.30 18.39 6.74
C ASP A 184 -5.76 18.08 6.37
N ASN A 185 -6.70 18.61 7.14
CA ASN A 185 -8.13 18.35 6.96
C ASN A 185 -8.49 16.86 6.90
N PRO A 186 -8.19 16.09 7.94
CA PRO A 186 -8.47 14.66 7.95
C PRO A 186 -9.98 14.39 7.88
N LEU A 187 -10.36 13.26 7.29
CA LEU A 187 -11.73 12.79 7.34
C LEU A 187 -12.17 12.57 8.80
N ASP A 188 -13.40 12.94 9.08
CA ASP A 188 -14.03 12.59 10.35
C ASP A 188 -14.51 11.14 10.29
N LEU A 189 -13.72 10.26 10.90
CA LEU A 189 -13.99 8.83 11.01
C LEU A 189 -14.65 8.46 12.35
N THR A 190 -15.28 9.41 13.03
CA THR A 190 -16.00 9.15 14.28
C THR A 190 -17.10 8.11 14.04
N ILE A 191 -17.14 7.11 14.92
CA ILE A 191 -18.20 6.10 14.90
C ILE A 191 -19.53 6.78 15.20
N LYS A 192 -20.50 6.57 14.32
CA LYS A 192 -21.89 6.95 14.55
C LYS A 192 -22.59 5.77 15.20
N GLU A 193 -23.09 5.99 16.43
CA GLU A 193 -24.02 5.04 17.05
C GLU A 193 -25.34 5.09 16.28
N GLU A 194 -25.88 3.94 15.89
CA GLU A 194 -27.24 3.89 15.37
C GLU A 194 -28.16 4.33 16.51
N SER A 195 -28.86 5.44 16.30
CA SER A 195 -29.91 5.85 17.23
C SER A 195 -30.93 4.72 17.32
N ALA A 196 -31.17 4.23 18.53
CA ALA A 196 -32.20 3.23 18.81
C ALA A 196 -33.61 3.88 18.73
N GLU A 197 -33.90 4.49 17.57
CA GLU A 197 -35.22 5.02 17.26
C GLU A 197 -35.70 4.35 15.99
N ASN A 198 -36.30 3.19 16.17
CA ASN A 198 -37.52 2.76 15.47
C ASN A 198 -37.89 1.35 15.94
N LYS A 199 -38.61 1.33 17.08
CA LYS A 199 -39.56 0.26 17.39
C LYS A 199 -40.97 0.75 17.12
#